data_943f4d37b4756276401e8d377fe6e3c8
#
_entry.id   943f4d37b4756276401e8d377fe6e3c8
#
_cell.length_a   1.000
_cell.length_b   1.000
_cell.length_c   1.000
_cell.angle_alpha   90.00
_cell.angle_beta   90.00
_cell.angle_gamma   90.00
#
_symmetry.space_group_name_H-M   'P 1'
#
loop_
_entity.id
_entity.type
_entity.pdbx_description
1 polymer ?
#
loop_
_entity_poly.entity_id
_entity_poly.type
_entity_poly.pdbx_seq_one_letter_code
_entity_poly.pdbx_strand_id
1 'polypeptide(L)'
;MSIEISHINKSFSRTQVLNDISLDIPSGQMVALLGPSGSGKTTLLRIIAGLEHHNSGHIRFHGKDVSQTHARDRQVGFVFQHYALFRHMTVFDNIAFGLTVLPRRDRPSTAAIKQKVTQLLEMVQLGHLANRYPAQLSGGQKQRVALARALAVEPQILLLDEPFGALDAQVRKELRRWLRQLHEELKFTSVFVTHDQEEAMEVADRVVVMSQGNIEQVGTPDDVWREPATRFVLEFLGEVNRFDSQVNGSQFHVDAHHWPLGYTPVHQGAVELFLRPWEVDVARQSSIETPLPVNVLEVSPRGHFWQLVVAPVGWQAETFTVVFDGDQTAPLRGERLFVGLQQARLYQGNMPLRPVAFAQSA
;
A
#
# COMPACT_ATOMS: atom_id res chain seq x y z
N MET A 1 -20.03 -3.29 -6.61
CA MET A 1 -19.99 -2.38 -7.80
C MET A 1 -18.56 -2.32 -8.28
N SER A 2 -18.27 -2.72 -9.53
CA SER A 2 -16.93 -2.62 -10.13
C SER A 2 -16.65 -1.20 -10.60
N ILE A 3 -15.35 -0.83 -10.60
CA ILE A 3 -14.88 0.44 -11.17
C ILE A 3 -13.90 0.08 -12.27
N GLU A 4 -14.16 0.55 -13.49
CA GLU A 4 -13.29 0.39 -14.64
C GLU A 4 -12.72 1.77 -15.00
N ILE A 5 -11.41 1.86 -15.02
CA ILE A 5 -10.65 3.06 -15.36
C ILE A 5 -9.87 2.77 -16.62
N SER A 6 -10.06 3.54 -17.68
CA SER A 6 -9.46 3.29 -18.99
C SER A 6 -8.77 4.54 -19.52
N HIS A 7 -7.45 4.45 -19.71
CA HIS A 7 -6.60 5.44 -20.36
C HIS A 7 -6.73 6.86 -19.78
N ILE A 8 -6.84 6.98 -18.43
CA ILE A 8 -6.97 8.27 -17.75
C ILE A 8 -5.64 9.02 -17.81
N ASN A 9 -5.72 10.21 -18.38
CA ASN A 9 -4.64 11.19 -18.39
C ASN A 9 -5.06 12.47 -17.66
N LYS A 10 -4.15 13.02 -16.85
CA LYS A 10 -4.38 14.27 -16.12
C LYS A 10 -3.14 15.12 -16.07
N SER A 11 -3.29 16.39 -16.45
CA SER A 11 -2.27 17.43 -16.27
C SER A 11 -2.86 18.63 -15.53
N PHE A 12 -2.04 19.27 -14.71
CA PHE A 12 -2.30 20.60 -14.16
C PHE A 12 -1.34 21.59 -14.81
N SER A 13 -1.87 22.53 -15.56
CA SER A 13 -1.07 23.44 -16.37
C SER A 13 -0.11 22.67 -17.31
N ARG A 14 1.19 22.68 -17.01
CA ARG A 14 2.22 21.98 -17.80
C ARG A 14 2.74 20.68 -17.16
N THR A 15 2.24 20.35 -15.97
CA THR A 15 2.73 19.18 -15.22
C THR A 15 1.79 18.00 -15.43
N GLN A 16 2.27 16.93 -16.06
CA GLN A 16 1.58 15.66 -16.15
C GLN A 16 1.57 14.97 -14.78
N VAL A 17 0.39 14.57 -14.32
CA VAL A 17 0.18 13.96 -12.98
C VAL A 17 -0.29 12.51 -13.09
N LEU A 18 -1.05 12.18 -14.13
CA LEU A 18 -1.45 10.81 -14.46
C LEU A 18 -1.19 10.55 -15.94
N ASN A 19 -0.53 9.43 -16.21
CA ASN A 19 -0.12 8.98 -17.53
C ASN A 19 -0.82 7.67 -17.87
N ASP A 20 -1.79 7.69 -18.75
CA ASP A 20 -2.42 6.52 -19.34
C ASP A 20 -2.86 5.46 -18.32
N ILE A 21 -3.48 5.90 -17.22
CA ILE A 21 -3.90 5.02 -16.14
C ILE A 21 -5.06 4.15 -16.56
N SER A 22 -4.83 2.83 -16.54
CA SER A 22 -5.87 1.81 -16.73
C SER A 22 -5.87 0.87 -15.53
N LEU A 23 -7.04 0.67 -14.91
CA LEU A 23 -7.18 -0.12 -13.68
C LEU A 23 -8.61 -0.61 -13.53
N ASP A 24 -8.76 -1.91 -13.24
CA ASP A 24 -10.02 -2.52 -12.88
C ASP A 24 -10.08 -2.84 -11.39
N ILE A 25 -11.13 -2.36 -10.74
CA ILE A 25 -11.40 -2.61 -9.32
C ILE A 25 -12.65 -3.48 -9.22
N PRO A 26 -12.48 -4.76 -8.84
CA PRO A 26 -13.59 -5.68 -8.70
C PRO A 26 -14.58 -5.27 -7.62
N SER A 27 -15.83 -5.69 -7.80
CA SER A 27 -16.88 -5.46 -6.79
C SER A 27 -16.54 -6.14 -5.46
N GLY A 28 -16.77 -5.42 -4.35
CA GLY A 28 -16.57 -5.96 -3.02
C GLY A 28 -15.12 -6.08 -2.58
N GLN A 29 -14.17 -5.54 -3.33
CA GLN A 29 -12.75 -5.48 -2.94
C GLN A 29 -12.38 -4.12 -2.34
N MET A 30 -11.43 -4.17 -1.42
CA MET A 30 -10.73 -3.00 -0.89
C MET A 30 -9.37 -2.87 -1.58
N VAL A 31 -9.19 -1.78 -2.33
CA VAL A 31 -7.97 -1.52 -3.13
C VAL A 31 -7.19 -0.37 -2.53
N ALA A 32 -5.90 -0.59 -2.26
CA ALA A 32 -4.97 0.45 -1.85
C ALA A 32 -4.27 1.08 -3.05
N LEU A 33 -4.30 2.40 -3.17
CA LEU A 33 -3.39 3.16 -4.02
C LEU A 33 -2.17 3.53 -3.17
N LEU A 34 -1.04 2.88 -3.43
CA LEU A 34 0.20 3.00 -2.67
C LEU A 34 1.30 3.65 -3.51
N GLY A 35 2.16 4.48 -2.91
CA GLY A 35 3.29 5.10 -3.60
C GLY A 35 3.80 6.36 -2.91
N PRO A 36 4.92 6.93 -3.33
CA PRO A 36 5.49 8.14 -2.76
C PRO A 36 4.58 9.36 -2.94
N SER A 37 4.86 10.42 -2.19
CA SER A 37 4.17 11.71 -2.38
C SER A 37 4.35 12.23 -3.81
N GLY A 38 3.28 12.76 -4.40
CA GLY A 38 3.30 13.25 -5.78
C GLY A 38 3.12 12.20 -6.87
N SER A 39 2.92 10.91 -6.55
CA SER A 39 2.69 9.86 -7.56
C SER A 39 1.31 9.87 -8.23
N GLY A 40 0.41 10.81 -7.87
CA GLY A 40 -0.90 10.96 -8.51
C GLY A 40 -2.08 10.29 -7.79
N LYS A 41 -1.88 9.55 -6.70
CA LYS A 41 -2.90 8.76 -5.97
C LYS A 41 -4.15 9.56 -5.59
N THR A 42 -3.98 10.65 -4.85
CA THR A 42 -5.10 11.52 -4.44
C THR A 42 -5.81 12.15 -5.65
N THR A 43 -5.06 12.48 -6.71
CA THR A 43 -5.66 12.98 -7.96
C THR A 43 -6.52 11.90 -8.61
N LEU A 44 -6.04 10.67 -8.72
CA LEU A 44 -6.81 9.55 -9.25
C LEU A 44 -8.07 9.30 -8.39
N LEU A 45 -7.92 9.26 -7.06
CA LEU A 45 -9.05 9.08 -6.14
C LEU A 45 -10.13 10.16 -6.33
N ARG A 46 -9.73 11.44 -6.47
CA ARG A 46 -10.64 12.56 -6.70
C ARG A 46 -11.31 12.50 -8.08
N ILE A 47 -10.61 12.01 -9.10
CA ILE A 47 -11.18 11.78 -10.43
C ILE A 47 -12.23 10.67 -10.36
N ILE A 48 -11.98 9.55 -9.65
CA ILE A 48 -12.98 8.49 -9.41
C ILE A 48 -14.21 9.06 -8.69
N ALA A 49 -14.01 9.95 -7.72
CA ALA A 49 -15.10 10.60 -6.98
C ALA A 49 -15.90 11.62 -7.81
N GLY A 50 -15.39 12.09 -8.95
CA GLY A 50 -15.96 13.21 -9.71
C GLY A 50 -15.70 14.59 -9.08
N LEU A 51 -14.73 14.67 -8.17
CA LEU A 51 -14.28 15.91 -7.54
C LEU A 51 -13.19 16.61 -8.34
N GLU A 52 -12.59 15.90 -9.31
CA GLU A 52 -11.59 16.43 -10.24
C GLU A 52 -11.88 15.87 -11.63
N HIS A 53 -11.58 16.65 -12.69
CA HIS A 53 -11.75 16.24 -14.07
C HIS A 53 -10.43 15.70 -14.64
N HIS A 54 -10.52 14.63 -15.43
CA HIS A 54 -9.42 14.13 -16.25
C HIS A 54 -9.38 14.84 -17.62
N ASN A 55 -8.24 14.76 -18.32
CA ASN A 55 -8.09 15.36 -19.65
C ASN A 55 -8.57 14.39 -20.75
N SER A 56 -8.32 13.09 -20.59
CA SER A 56 -8.77 12.04 -21.51
C SER A 56 -8.99 10.73 -20.77
N GLY A 57 -9.62 9.77 -21.41
CA GLY A 57 -9.97 8.46 -20.85
C GLY A 57 -11.41 8.39 -20.37
N HIS A 58 -11.76 7.24 -19.75
CA HIS A 58 -13.11 6.95 -19.29
C HIS A 58 -13.13 6.32 -17.92
N ILE A 59 -14.18 6.59 -17.15
CA ILE A 59 -14.47 5.87 -15.89
C ILE A 59 -15.86 5.27 -16.00
N ARG A 60 -15.96 3.98 -15.72
CA ARG A 60 -17.25 3.29 -15.68
C ARG A 60 -17.49 2.67 -14.32
N PHE A 61 -18.72 2.77 -13.86
CA PHE A 61 -19.21 2.05 -12.70
C PHE A 61 -20.23 1.02 -13.16
N HIS A 62 -19.94 -0.28 -12.98
CA HIS A 62 -20.76 -1.38 -13.53
C HIS A 62 -21.05 -1.21 -15.04
N GLY A 63 -20.04 -0.91 -15.82
CA GLY A 63 -20.15 -0.70 -17.25
C GLY A 63 -20.83 0.62 -17.67
N LYS A 64 -21.42 1.39 -16.72
CA LYS A 64 -22.02 2.70 -17.00
C LYS A 64 -20.94 3.78 -16.95
N ASP A 65 -20.78 4.53 -18.03
CA ASP A 65 -19.86 5.67 -18.09
C ASP A 65 -20.31 6.79 -17.15
N VAL A 66 -19.41 7.16 -16.22
CA VAL A 66 -19.61 8.24 -15.25
C VAL A 66 -18.60 9.39 -15.42
N SER A 67 -17.82 9.38 -16.49
CA SER A 67 -16.73 10.32 -16.75
C SER A 67 -17.16 11.79 -16.59
N GLN A 68 -18.35 12.12 -17.08
CA GLN A 68 -18.94 13.48 -17.03
C GLN A 68 -20.01 13.64 -15.92
N THR A 69 -20.24 12.60 -15.10
CA THR A 69 -21.24 12.65 -14.03
C THR A 69 -20.70 13.45 -12.85
N HIS A 70 -21.48 14.39 -12.33
CA HIS A 70 -21.12 15.16 -11.15
C HIS A 70 -20.94 14.26 -9.89
N ALA A 71 -20.05 14.65 -8.98
CA ALA A 71 -19.75 13.89 -7.76
C ALA A 71 -21.01 13.49 -6.97
N ARG A 72 -21.99 14.40 -6.81
CA ARG A 72 -23.25 14.15 -6.08
C ARG A 72 -24.09 13.03 -6.69
N ASP A 73 -23.96 12.80 -8.00
CA ASP A 73 -24.78 11.86 -8.76
C ASP A 73 -24.05 10.51 -8.97
N ARG A 74 -22.78 10.38 -8.53
CA ARG A 74 -21.97 9.15 -8.63
C ARG A 74 -22.26 8.14 -7.54
N GLN A 75 -23.02 8.51 -6.50
CA GLN A 75 -23.36 7.64 -5.36
C GLN A 75 -22.12 7.05 -4.65
N VAL A 76 -21.07 7.86 -4.50
CA VAL A 76 -19.84 7.49 -3.79
C VAL A 76 -19.81 8.14 -2.41
N GLY A 77 -19.33 7.41 -1.41
CA GLY A 77 -18.95 7.96 -0.11
C GLY A 77 -17.50 8.42 -0.17
N PHE A 78 -17.20 9.62 0.29
CA PHE A 78 -15.84 10.15 0.31
C PHE A 78 -15.42 10.56 1.71
N VAL A 79 -14.26 10.07 2.17
CA VAL A 79 -13.64 10.45 3.44
C VAL A 79 -12.35 11.21 3.12
N PHE A 80 -12.30 12.48 3.53
CA PHE A 80 -11.17 13.37 3.30
C PHE A 80 -10.08 13.15 4.36
N GLN A 81 -8.84 13.42 4.00
CA GLN A 81 -7.64 13.31 4.85
C GLN A 81 -7.79 14.04 6.21
N HIS A 82 -8.45 15.21 6.23
CA HIS A 82 -8.71 15.98 7.45
C HIS A 82 -10.14 15.79 7.99
N TYR A 83 -10.78 14.64 7.67
CA TYR A 83 -12.12 14.23 8.13
C TYR A 83 -13.27 15.12 7.65
N ALA A 84 -13.03 16.42 7.43
CA ALA A 84 -14.01 17.43 6.98
C ALA A 84 -15.33 17.40 7.79
N LEU A 85 -15.26 17.19 9.12
CA LEU A 85 -16.42 17.21 9.99
C LEU A 85 -16.96 18.64 10.18
N PHE A 86 -18.27 18.77 10.22
CA PHE A 86 -18.95 20.04 10.53
C PHE A 86 -18.76 20.39 12.00
N ARG A 87 -17.92 21.39 12.31
CA ARG A 87 -17.50 21.71 13.68
C ARG A 87 -18.63 22.17 14.59
N HIS A 88 -19.68 22.75 14.02
CA HIS A 88 -20.87 23.28 14.70
C HIS A 88 -21.98 22.23 14.90
N MET A 89 -21.80 21.03 14.41
CA MET A 89 -22.74 19.92 14.53
C MET A 89 -22.23 18.88 15.52
N THR A 90 -23.15 18.20 16.19
CA THR A 90 -22.83 17.04 17.03
C THR A 90 -22.34 15.87 16.17
N VAL A 91 -21.83 14.84 16.82
CA VAL A 91 -21.48 13.56 16.14
C VAL A 91 -22.71 12.98 15.44
N PHE A 92 -23.84 12.96 16.14
CA PHE A 92 -25.12 12.49 15.57
C PHE A 92 -25.49 13.27 14.32
N ASP A 93 -25.48 14.61 14.39
CA ASP A 93 -25.85 15.50 13.27
C ASP A 93 -24.88 15.38 12.10
N ASN A 94 -23.57 15.20 12.37
CA ASN A 94 -22.59 14.94 11.32
C ASN A 94 -22.94 13.68 10.52
N ILE A 95 -23.27 12.58 11.19
CA ILE A 95 -23.63 11.32 10.53
C ILE A 95 -24.98 11.46 9.81
N ALA A 96 -25.97 12.11 10.43
CA ALA A 96 -27.31 12.32 9.87
C ALA A 96 -27.31 13.25 8.65
N PHE A 97 -26.28 14.11 8.49
CA PHE A 97 -26.28 15.23 7.54
C PHE A 97 -26.67 14.81 6.13
N GLY A 98 -25.99 13.78 5.58
CA GLY A 98 -26.25 13.31 4.22
C GLY A 98 -27.71 12.89 3.99
N LEU A 99 -28.35 12.30 4.99
CA LEU A 99 -29.75 11.88 4.94
C LEU A 99 -30.73 13.08 5.05
N THR A 100 -30.35 14.10 5.83
CA THR A 100 -31.22 15.27 6.08
C THR A 100 -31.28 16.23 4.89
N VAL A 101 -30.22 16.28 4.05
CA VAL A 101 -30.15 17.16 2.87
C VAL A 101 -30.73 16.54 1.60
N LEU A 102 -31.15 15.28 1.63
CA LEU A 102 -31.83 14.63 0.51
C LEU A 102 -33.12 15.39 0.13
N PRO A 103 -33.52 15.38 -1.17
CA PRO A 103 -34.81 15.90 -1.60
C PRO A 103 -35.95 15.32 -0.77
N ARG A 104 -36.99 16.08 -0.53
CA ARG A 104 -38.14 15.67 0.34
C ARG A 104 -38.71 14.29 -0.03
N ARG A 105 -38.78 13.96 -1.32
CA ARG A 105 -39.29 12.68 -1.84
C ARG A 105 -38.44 11.49 -1.46
N ASP A 106 -37.10 11.69 -1.33
CA ASP A 106 -36.11 10.64 -1.12
C ASP A 106 -35.60 10.62 0.33
N ARG A 107 -36.02 11.61 1.15
CA ARG A 107 -35.59 11.77 2.54
C ARG A 107 -36.33 10.78 3.45
N PRO A 108 -35.62 9.94 4.22
CA PRO A 108 -36.23 9.08 5.22
C PRO A 108 -36.94 9.90 6.32
N SER A 109 -37.90 9.29 7.01
CA SER A 109 -38.53 9.91 8.18
C SER A 109 -37.50 10.20 9.28
N THR A 110 -37.80 11.16 10.15
CA THR A 110 -36.93 11.50 11.29
C THR A 110 -36.67 10.28 12.18
N ALA A 111 -37.64 9.40 12.36
CA ALA A 111 -37.50 8.15 13.13
C ALA A 111 -36.52 7.18 12.43
N ALA A 112 -36.62 7.02 11.09
CA ALA A 112 -35.74 6.18 10.31
C ALA A 112 -34.28 6.72 10.31
N ILE A 113 -34.11 8.06 10.18
CA ILE A 113 -32.78 8.69 10.29
C ILE A 113 -32.18 8.42 11.67
N LYS A 114 -32.95 8.59 12.75
CA LYS A 114 -32.48 8.34 14.11
C LYS A 114 -32.04 6.89 14.28
N GLN A 115 -32.86 5.94 13.82
CA GLN A 115 -32.53 4.51 13.88
C GLN A 115 -31.24 4.20 13.12
N LYS A 116 -31.11 4.67 11.88
CA LYS A 116 -29.93 4.45 11.04
C LYS A 116 -28.66 5.02 11.67
N VAL A 117 -28.72 6.26 12.16
CA VAL A 117 -27.58 6.91 12.83
C VAL A 117 -27.18 6.18 14.11
N THR A 118 -28.15 5.71 14.89
CA THR A 118 -27.86 4.92 16.10
C THR A 118 -27.15 3.62 15.74
N GLN A 119 -27.61 2.88 14.74
CA GLN A 119 -26.96 1.66 14.26
C GLN A 119 -25.52 1.93 13.79
N LEU A 120 -25.31 3.01 13.03
CA LEU A 120 -23.96 3.40 12.59
C LEU A 120 -23.06 3.78 13.76
N LEU A 121 -23.58 4.50 14.75
CA LEU A 121 -22.83 4.86 15.96
C LEU A 121 -22.42 3.62 16.77
N GLU A 122 -23.27 2.62 16.87
CA GLU A 122 -22.96 1.33 17.50
C GLU A 122 -21.88 0.58 16.70
N MET A 123 -22.05 0.49 15.38
CA MET A 123 -21.08 -0.14 14.46
C MET A 123 -19.67 0.47 14.59
N VAL A 124 -19.58 1.80 14.69
CA VAL A 124 -18.28 2.50 14.87
C VAL A 124 -17.85 2.61 16.35
N GLN A 125 -18.60 2.04 17.29
CA GLN A 125 -18.35 2.02 18.73
C GLN A 125 -18.32 3.42 19.38
N LEU A 126 -19.13 4.35 18.88
CA LEU A 126 -19.19 5.74 19.32
C LEU A 126 -20.58 6.15 19.85
N GLY A 127 -21.48 5.21 20.21
CA GLY A 127 -22.83 5.48 20.69
C GLY A 127 -22.86 6.46 21.87
N HIS A 128 -21.92 6.33 22.81
CA HIS A 128 -21.78 7.19 23.99
C HIS A 128 -21.32 8.63 23.67
N LEU A 129 -20.88 8.90 22.43
CA LEU A 129 -20.38 10.23 21.99
C LEU A 129 -21.37 10.96 21.06
N ALA A 130 -22.59 10.43 20.85
CA ALA A 130 -23.56 10.98 19.90
C ALA A 130 -23.78 12.50 20.03
N ASN A 131 -23.83 13.01 21.25
CA ASN A 131 -24.08 14.44 21.55
C ASN A 131 -22.79 15.29 21.67
N ARG A 132 -21.60 14.70 21.44
CA ARG A 132 -20.34 15.44 21.47
C ARG A 132 -20.11 16.17 20.15
N TYR A 133 -19.28 17.22 20.21
CA TYR A 133 -18.82 17.97 19.04
C TYR A 133 -17.44 17.51 18.58
N PRO A 134 -17.07 17.70 17.31
CA PRO A 134 -15.78 17.27 16.78
C PRO A 134 -14.56 17.74 17.56
N ALA A 135 -14.61 18.92 18.18
CA ALA A 135 -13.52 19.45 19.03
C ALA A 135 -13.25 18.60 20.28
N GLN A 136 -14.21 17.79 20.72
CA GLN A 136 -14.15 16.95 21.92
C GLN A 136 -13.72 15.50 21.60
N LEU A 137 -13.33 15.20 20.35
CA LEU A 137 -13.00 13.87 19.87
C LEU A 137 -11.49 13.73 19.62
N SER A 138 -10.96 12.53 19.87
CA SER A 138 -9.64 12.13 19.39
C SER A 138 -9.57 12.02 17.87
N GLY A 139 -8.38 11.95 17.29
CA GLY A 139 -8.18 11.76 15.86
C GLY A 139 -8.90 10.52 15.32
N GLY A 140 -8.71 9.36 15.95
CA GLY A 140 -9.36 8.11 15.56
C GLY A 140 -10.89 8.15 15.70
N GLN A 141 -11.43 8.84 16.72
CA GLN A 141 -12.87 9.04 16.86
C GLN A 141 -13.42 9.93 15.72
N LYS A 142 -12.73 11.01 15.36
CA LYS A 142 -13.11 11.85 14.20
C LYS A 142 -13.14 11.06 12.92
N GLN A 143 -12.14 10.18 12.71
CA GLN A 143 -12.08 9.31 11.53
C GLN A 143 -13.29 8.36 11.47
N ARG A 144 -13.62 7.68 12.57
CA ARG A 144 -14.78 6.79 12.64
C ARG A 144 -16.09 7.54 12.40
N VAL A 145 -16.24 8.76 12.90
CA VAL A 145 -17.40 9.64 12.60
C VAL A 145 -17.47 9.98 11.11
N ALA A 146 -16.34 10.35 10.49
CA ALA A 146 -16.30 10.68 9.07
C ALA A 146 -16.68 9.45 8.20
N LEU A 147 -16.22 8.26 8.58
CA LEU A 147 -16.58 7.02 7.91
C LEU A 147 -18.07 6.68 8.10
N ALA A 148 -18.61 6.77 9.33
CA ALA A 148 -20.03 6.55 9.59
C ALA A 148 -20.90 7.54 8.79
N ARG A 149 -20.47 8.82 8.67
CA ARG A 149 -21.14 9.82 7.82
C ARG A 149 -21.16 9.41 6.35
N ALA A 150 -20.03 8.91 5.84
CA ALA A 150 -19.93 8.46 4.45
C ALA A 150 -20.81 7.24 4.19
N LEU A 151 -20.91 6.31 5.15
CA LEU A 151 -21.73 5.09 5.07
C LEU A 151 -23.24 5.37 5.27
N ALA A 152 -23.62 6.49 5.91
CA ALA A 152 -25.03 6.79 6.21
C ALA A 152 -25.92 6.85 4.97
N VAL A 153 -25.39 7.30 3.86
CA VAL A 153 -26.09 7.39 2.57
C VAL A 153 -26.03 6.11 1.75
N GLU A 154 -25.52 5.00 2.33
CA GLU A 154 -25.37 3.69 1.69
C GLU A 154 -24.70 3.75 0.32
N PRO A 155 -23.48 4.29 0.26
CA PRO A 155 -22.78 4.45 -1.00
C PRO A 155 -22.42 3.09 -1.60
N GLN A 156 -22.41 3.00 -2.92
CA GLN A 156 -22.00 1.78 -3.62
C GLN A 156 -20.46 1.62 -3.64
N ILE A 157 -19.75 2.74 -3.55
CA ILE A 157 -18.28 2.81 -3.54
C ILE A 157 -17.86 3.73 -2.39
N LEU A 158 -16.83 3.33 -1.64
CA LEU A 158 -16.23 4.12 -0.58
C LEU A 158 -14.81 4.54 -0.98
N LEU A 159 -14.54 5.83 -0.96
CA LEU A 159 -13.25 6.42 -1.32
C LEU A 159 -12.64 7.11 -0.09
N LEU A 160 -11.39 6.75 0.25
CA LEU A 160 -10.74 7.19 1.48
C LEU A 160 -9.39 7.84 1.14
N ASP A 161 -9.25 9.13 1.41
CA ASP A 161 -8.02 9.89 1.16
C ASP A 161 -7.17 9.90 2.45
N GLU A 162 -6.10 9.11 2.50
CA GLU A 162 -5.20 8.91 3.65
C GLU A 162 -5.94 8.66 4.99
N PRO A 163 -6.75 7.59 5.09
CA PRO A 163 -7.62 7.39 6.25
C PRO A 163 -6.89 7.17 7.57
N PHE A 164 -5.61 6.84 7.55
CA PHE A 164 -4.82 6.53 8.75
C PHE A 164 -3.78 7.61 9.07
N GLY A 165 -3.68 8.66 8.25
CA GLY A 165 -2.78 9.80 8.48
C GLY A 165 -3.10 10.52 9.79
N ALA A 166 -2.18 11.31 10.32
CA ALA A 166 -2.37 12.15 11.51
C ALA A 166 -2.86 11.44 12.80
N LEU A 167 -2.65 10.11 12.91
CA LEU A 167 -2.97 9.30 14.07
C LEU A 167 -1.68 8.78 14.74
N ASP A 168 -1.71 8.61 16.06
CA ASP A 168 -0.64 7.89 16.75
C ASP A 168 -0.62 6.40 16.38
N ALA A 169 0.52 5.73 16.59
CA ALA A 169 0.75 4.36 16.13
C ALA A 169 -0.27 3.34 16.67
N GLN A 170 -0.67 3.49 17.95
CA GLN A 170 -1.61 2.56 18.56
C GLN A 170 -3.02 2.72 17.97
N VAL A 171 -3.52 3.95 17.88
CA VAL A 171 -4.83 4.27 17.30
C VAL A 171 -4.88 3.88 15.82
N ARG A 172 -3.78 4.09 15.08
CA ARG A 172 -3.66 3.68 13.68
C ARG A 172 -3.83 2.17 13.51
N LYS A 173 -3.14 1.38 14.33
CA LYS A 173 -3.24 -0.09 14.31
C LYS A 173 -4.65 -0.59 14.63
N GLU A 174 -5.30 0.00 15.64
CA GLU A 174 -6.68 -0.34 15.99
C GLU A 174 -7.66 0.01 14.86
N LEU A 175 -7.48 1.17 14.23
CA LEU A 175 -8.33 1.62 13.13
C LEU A 175 -8.17 0.76 11.87
N ARG A 176 -6.93 0.34 11.52
CA ARG A 176 -6.67 -0.59 10.40
C ARG A 176 -7.44 -1.90 10.60
N ARG A 177 -7.30 -2.53 11.77
CA ARG A 177 -7.99 -3.79 12.10
C ARG A 177 -9.51 -3.63 12.04
N TRP A 178 -10.01 -2.54 12.63
CA TRP A 178 -11.44 -2.26 12.62
C TRP A 178 -11.97 -2.02 11.20
N LEU A 179 -11.26 -1.26 10.36
CA LEU A 179 -11.69 -1.03 8.96
C LEU A 179 -11.68 -2.33 8.15
N ARG A 180 -10.67 -3.19 8.35
CA ARG A 180 -10.61 -4.51 7.72
C ARG A 180 -11.80 -5.37 8.13
N GLN A 181 -12.10 -5.46 9.41
CA GLN A 181 -13.25 -6.19 9.92
C GLN A 181 -14.57 -5.66 9.35
N LEU A 182 -14.76 -4.34 9.35
CA LEU A 182 -15.92 -3.69 8.78
C LEU A 182 -16.11 -4.03 7.29
N HIS A 183 -15.01 -4.04 6.54
CA HIS A 183 -15.03 -4.44 5.13
C HIS A 183 -15.42 -5.92 4.96
N GLU A 184 -14.90 -6.80 5.80
CA GLU A 184 -15.26 -8.24 5.77
C GLU A 184 -16.74 -8.49 6.05
N GLU A 185 -17.33 -7.70 6.93
CA GLU A 185 -18.76 -7.79 7.27
C GLU A 185 -19.67 -7.23 6.16
N LEU A 186 -19.31 -6.09 5.58
CA LEU A 186 -20.19 -5.35 4.65
C LEU A 186 -19.87 -5.57 3.17
N LYS A 187 -18.66 -6.03 2.82
CA LYS A 187 -18.21 -6.31 1.45
C LYS A 187 -18.46 -5.15 0.47
N PHE A 188 -18.25 -3.91 0.91
CA PHE A 188 -18.36 -2.74 0.04
C PHE A 188 -17.11 -2.62 -0.86
N THR A 189 -17.29 -2.09 -2.07
CA THR A 189 -16.16 -1.73 -2.93
C THR A 189 -15.51 -0.46 -2.40
N SER A 190 -14.20 -0.49 -2.17
CA SER A 190 -13.50 0.69 -1.66
C SER A 190 -12.13 0.91 -2.28
N VAL A 191 -11.73 2.18 -2.34
CA VAL A 191 -10.39 2.59 -2.71
C VAL A 191 -9.86 3.51 -1.65
N PHE A 192 -8.66 3.24 -1.15
CA PHE A 192 -8.00 4.16 -0.23
C PHE A 192 -6.58 4.51 -0.69
N VAL A 193 -6.19 5.74 -0.37
CA VAL A 193 -4.84 6.24 -0.65
C VAL A 193 -4.00 6.13 0.60
N THR A 194 -2.79 5.65 0.45
CA THR A 194 -1.78 5.68 1.50
C THR A 194 -0.37 5.81 0.92
N HIS A 195 0.55 6.29 1.72
CA HIS A 195 2.00 6.23 1.48
C HIS A 195 2.70 5.23 2.42
N ASP A 196 1.96 4.65 3.34
CA ASP A 196 2.44 3.67 4.31
C ASP A 196 2.21 2.25 3.78
N GLN A 197 3.29 1.50 3.70
CA GLN A 197 3.28 0.14 3.16
C GLN A 197 2.52 -0.83 4.08
N GLU A 198 2.69 -0.71 5.41
CA GLU A 198 1.99 -1.56 6.37
C GLU A 198 0.47 -1.39 6.25
N GLU A 199 -0.01 -0.16 6.03
CA GLU A 199 -1.44 0.11 5.83
C GLU A 199 -1.98 -0.62 4.60
N ALA A 200 -1.27 -0.52 3.47
CA ALA A 200 -1.66 -1.19 2.23
C ALA A 200 -1.65 -2.72 2.38
N MET A 201 -0.59 -3.28 2.97
CA MET A 201 -0.42 -4.73 3.10
C MET A 201 -1.39 -5.36 4.13
N GLU A 202 -1.73 -4.65 5.22
CA GLU A 202 -2.60 -5.19 6.28
C GLU A 202 -4.09 -5.07 5.94
N VAL A 203 -4.48 -4.03 5.18
CA VAL A 203 -5.90 -3.67 5.02
C VAL A 203 -6.47 -4.04 3.65
N ALA A 204 -5.68 -3.97 2.58
CA ALA A 204 -6.18 -4.13 1.22
C ALA A 204 -6.33 -5.59 0.78
N ASP A 205 -7.31 -5.85 -0.11
CA ASP A 205 -7.37 -7.09 -0.89
C ASP A 205 -6.45 -7.03 -2.12
N ARG A 206 -6.25 -5.82 -2.68
CA ARG A 206 -5.32 -5.55 -3.79
C ARG A 206 -4.58 -4.24 -3.56
N VAL A 207 -3.32 -4.22 -3.97
CA VAL A 207 -2.44 -3.06 -3.91
C VAL A 207 -2.11 -2.62 -5.34
N VAL A 208 -2.25 -1.33 -5.59
CA VAL A 208 -1.83 -0.62 -6.81
C VAL A 208 -0.65 0.25 -6.45
N VAL A 209 0.55 -0.14 -6.84
CA VAL A 209 1.75 0.67 -6.62
C VAL A 209 1.87 1.69 -7.73
N MET A 210 1.96 2.97 -7.36
CA MET A 210 2.05 4.09 -8.29
C MET A 210 3.34 4.88 -8.12
N SER A 211 3.95 5.29 -9.23
CA SER A 211 5.11 6.16 -9.27
C SER A 211 5.01 7.11 -10.45
N GLN A 212 5.34 8.39 -10.23
CA GLN A 212 5.43 9.41 -11.28
C GLN A 212 4.24 9.42 -12.26
N GLY A 213 3.03 9.23 -11.74
CA GLY A 213 1.81 9.22 -12.52
C GLY A 213 1.51 7.93 -13.30
N ASN A 214 2.28 6.87 -13.09
CA ASN A 214 2.10 5.56 -13.71
C ASN A 214 1.73 4.50 -12.67
N ILE A 215 1.10 3.41 -13.11
CA ILE A 215 0.95 2.19 -12.33
C ILE A 215 2.20 1.33 -12.58
N GLU A 216 2.94 1.01 -11.52
CA GLU A 216 4.12 0.14 -11.56
C GLU A 216 3.73 -1.33 -11.44
N GLN A 217 2.78 -1.63 -10.55
CA GLN A 217 2.28 -2.99 -10.31
C GLN A 217 0.89 -2.98 -9.70
N VAL A 218 0.09 -4.00 -10.04
CA VAL A 218 -1.18 -4.32 -9.40
C VAL A 218 -1.16 -5.78 -8.99
N GLY A 219 -1.50 -6.09 -7.74
CA GLY A 219 -1.53 -7.47 -7.25
C GLY A 219 -2.14 -7.56 -5.85
N THR A 220 -2.21 -8.77 -5.30
CA THR A 220 -2.48 -8.94 -3.87
C THR A 220 -1.29 -8.41 -3.05
N PRO A 221 -1.45 -8.13 -1.76
CA PRO A 221 -0.31 -7.79 -0.89
C PRO A 221 0.86 -8.79 -1.00
N ASP A 222 0.56 -10.09 -1.05
CA ASP A 222 1.57 -11.15 -1.17
C ASP A 222 2.29 -11.11 -2.52
N ASP A 223 1.56 -10.93 -3.65
CA ASP A 223 2.14 -10.83 -4.98
C ASP A 223 3.13 -9.66 -5.08
N VAL A 224 2.69 -8.48 -4.64
CA VAL A 224 3.49 -7.25 -4.73
C VAL A 224 4.73 -7.34 -3.84
N TRP A 225 4.62 -8.01 -2.70
CA TRP A 225 5.72 -8.22 -1.76
C TRP A 225 6.72 -9.25 -2.25
N ARG A 226 6.27 -10.41 -2.71
CA ARG A 226 7.15 -11.55 -3.08
C ARG A 226 7.71 -11.43 -4.48
N GLU A 227 6.89 -10.91 -5.41
CA GLU A 227 7.22 -10.83 -6.84
C GLU A 227 7.13 -9.38 -7.33
N PRO A 228 8.02 -8.47 -6.86
CA PRO A 228 8.02 -7.08 -7.32
C PRO A 228 8.33 -7.01 -8.82
N ALA A 229 7.42 -6.39 -9.58
CA ALA A 229 7.46 -6.32 -11.03
C ALA A 229 8.54 -5.39 -11.58
N THR A 230 8.97 -4.42 -10.76
CA THR A 230 10.05 -3.48 -11.12
C THR A 230 11.00 -3.31 -9.93
N ARG A 231 12.22 -2.86 -10.23
CA ARG A 231 13.18 -2.46 -9.20
C ARG A 231 12.59 -1.41 -8.26
N PHE A 232 11.84 -0.44 -8.82
CA PHE A 232 11.17 0.58 -8.03
C PHE A 232 10.26 -0.05 -6.96
N VAL A 233 9.42 -1.01 -7.34
CA VAL A 233 8.51 -1.68 -6.39
C VAL A 233 9.29 -2.40 -5.29
N LEU A 234 10.36 -3.09 -5.65
CA LEU A 234 11.22 -3.79 -4.69
C LEU A 234 11.82 -2.83 -3.65
N GLU A 235 12.47 -1.76 -4.11
CA GLU A 235 13.12 -0.77 -3.25
C GLU A 235 12.11 0.07 -2.46
N PHE A 236 10.93 0.34 -3.05
CA PHE A 236 9.89 1.10 -2.39
C PHE A 236 9.24 0.31 -1.23
N LEU A 237 9.10 -1.01 -1.35
CA LEU A 237 8.44 -1.83 -0.34
C LEU A 237 9.31 -2.27 0.84
N GLY A 238 10.59 -1.92 0.86
CA GLY A 238 11.43 -2.23 2.01
C GLY A 238 12.91 -2.01 1.75
N GLU A 239 13.67 -2.14 2.83
CA GLU A 239 15.12 -2.09 2.76
C GLU A 239 15.67 -3.27 1.95
N VAL A 240 16.58 -2.98 1.02
CA VAL A 240 17.25 -3.98 0.18
C VAL A 240 18.74 -3.73 0.12
N ASN A 241 19.51 -4.79 0.11
CA ASN A 241 20.93 -4.80 -0.21
C ASN A 241 21.09 -4.92 -1.73
N ARG A 242 22.02 -4.17 -2.30
CA ARG A 242 22.34 -4.20 -3.72
C ARG A 242 23.76 -4.65 -3.92
N PHE A 243 23.98 -5.53 -4.90
CA PHE A 243 25.29 -6.01 -5.30
C PHE A 243 25.41 -6.01 -6.82
N ASP A 244 26.59 -5.69 -7.31
CA ASP A 244 26.92 -5.90 -8.71
C ASP A 244 27.18 -7.39 -8.96
N SER A 245 26.63 -7.92 -10.04
CA SER A 245 26.66 -9.33 -10.37
C SER A 245 26.78 -9.55 -11.87
N GLN A 246 27.11 -10.77 -12.26
CA GLN A 246 27.11 -11.19 -13.66
C GLN A 246 26.33 -12.50 -13.80
N VAL A 247 25.54 -12.59 -14.86
CA VAL A 247 24.86 -13.82 -15.24
C VAL A 247 25.61 -14.52 -16.35
N ASN A 248 25.87 -15.81 -16.16
CA ASN A 248 26.52 -16.66 -17.14
C ASN A 248 25.77 -18.03 -17.18
N GLY A 249 25.07 -18.29 -18.26
CA GLY A 249 24.19 -19.46 -18.37
C GLY A 249 23.05 -19.43 -17.34
N SER A 250 22.96 -20.46 -16.53
CA SER A 250 21.95 -20.60 -15.46
C SER A 250 22.51 -20.26 -14.07
N GLN A 251 23.58 -19.46 -13.99
CA GLN A 251 24.22 -19.06 -12.75
C GLN A 251 24.42 -17.54 -12.70
N PHE A 252 24.39 -16.99 -11.50
CA PHE A 252 24.90 -15.64 -11.25
C PHE A 252 26.20 -15.69 -10.44
N HIS A 253 27.03 -14.68 -10.64
CA HIS A 253 28.34 -14.59 -10.04
C HIS A 253 28.50 -13.28 -9.29
N VAL A 254 29.02 -13.37 -8.07
CA VAL A 254 29.50 -12.24 -7.30
C VAL A 254 30.97 -12.51 -7.02
N ASP A 255 31.85 -11.76 -7.66
CA ASP A 255 33.28 -11.98 -7.63
C ASP A 255 33.65 -13.41 -8.09
N ALA A 256 34.39 -14.19 -7.30
CA ALA A 256 34.78 -15.56 -7.61
C ALA A 256 33.72 -16.62 -7.27
N HIS A 257 32.61 -16.23 -6.65
CA HIS A 257 31.57 -17.12 -6.17
C HIS A 257 30.37 -17.14 -7.12
N HIS A 258 29.66 -18.28 -7.18
CA HIS A 258 28.51 -18.43 -8.07
C HIS A 258 27.37 -19.21 -7.40
N TRP A 259 26.14 -18.90 -7.81
CA TRP A 259 24.91 -19.54 -7.34
C TRP A 259 24.03 -19.92 -8.53
N PRO A 260 23.32 -21.06 -8.45
CA PRO A 260 22.39 -21.47 -9.47
C PRO A 260 21.11 -20.62 -9.43
N LEU A 261 20.57 -20.31 -10.62
CA LEU A 261 19.31 -19.56 -10.77
C LEU A 261 18.07 -20.45 -10.82
N GLY A 262 18.26 -21.76 -11.11
CA GLY A 262 17.13 -22.66 -11.37
C GLY A 262 16.43 -22.43 -12.72
N TYR A 263 16.86 -21.44 -13.50
CA TYR A 263 16.39 -21.11 -14.86
C TYR A 263 17.52 -20.43 -15.65
N THR A 264 17.38 -20.38 -16.96
CA THR A 264 18.34 -19.66 -17.82
C THR A 264 17.72 -18.32 -18.26
N PRO A 265 18.22 -17.18 -17.76
CA PRO A 265 17.72 -15.87 -18.19
C PRO A 265 18.06 -15.60 -19.67
N VAL A 266 17.21 -14.83 -20.33
CA VAL A 266 17.48 -14.35 -21.70
C VAL A 266 18.68 -13.40 -21.71
N HIS A 267 18.79 -12.54 -20.70
CA HIS A 267 19.92 -11.63 -20.54
C HIS A 267 21.12 -12.35 -19.92
N GLN A 268 22.30 -12.11 -20.47
CA GLN A 268 23.59 -12.57 -19.98
C GLN A 268 24.52 -11.36 -19.75
N GLY A 269 25.46 -11.47 -18.81
CA GLY A 269 26.40 -10.40 -18.48
C GLY A 269 26.04 -9.63 -17.22
N ALA A 270 26.37 -8.33 -17.19
CA ALA A 270 26.25 -7.48 -15.99
C ALA A 270 24.79 -7.25 -15.61
N VAL A 271 24.48 -7.47 -14.34
CA VAL A 271 23.18 -7.31 -13.71
C VAL A 271 23.32 -6.79 -12.28
N GLU A 272 22.25 -6.26 -11.74
CA GLU A 272 22.17 -5.89 -10.33
C GLU A 272 21.41 -6.99 -9.57
N LEU A 273 21.97 -7.35 -8.43
CA LEU A 273 21.43 -8.36 -7.53
C LEU A 273 20.87 -7.66 -6.28
N PHE A 274 19.67 -8.03 -5.88
CA PHE A 274 18.99 -7.47 -4.71
C PHE A 274 18.54 -8.57 -3.75
N LEU A 275 18.77 -8.32 -2.45
CA LEU A 275 18.25 -9.14 -1.35
C LEU A 275 17.75 -8.25 -0.22
N ARG A 276 16.67 -8.63 0.39
CA ARG A 276 16.28 -8.02 1.66
C ARG A 276 17.22 -8.47 2.77
N PRO A 277 17.41 -7.70 3.86
CA PRO A 277 18.32 -8.05 4.94
C PRO A 277 18.12 -9.45 5.52
N TRP A 278 16.90 -9.94 5.59
CA TRP A 278 16.53 -11.27 6.12
C TRP A 278 16.58 -12.40 5.08
N GLU A 279 16.81 -12.09 3.81
CA GLU A 279 17.00 -13.06 2.71
C GLU A 279 18.48 -13.40 2.52
N VAL A 280 19.37 -12.72 3.25
CA VAL A 280 20.80 -13.04 3.29
C VAL A 280 21.02 -14.10 4.34
N ASP A 281 21.49 -15.28 3.93
CA ASP A 281 21.86 -16.33 4.85
C ASP A 281 23.12 -15.92 5.61
N VAL A 282 23.14 -16.09 6.94
CA VAL A 282 24.27 -15.69 7.80
C VAL A 282 24.69 -16.82 8.70
N ALA A 283 25.99 -17.14 8.71
CA ALA A 283 26.58 -18.18 9.54
C ALA A 283 27.92 -17.75 10.17
N ARG A 284 28.28 -18.39 11.29
CA ARG A 284 29.59 -18.19 11.94
C ARG A 284 30.72 -18.99 11.30
N GLN A 285 30.39 -19.99 10.51
CA GLN A 285 31.35 -20.82 9.81
C GLN A 285 31.07 -20.80 8.31
N SER A 286 32.13 -20.84 7.51
CA SER A 286 32.00 -20.92 6.05
C SER A 286 31.41 -22.25 5.63
N SER A 287 30.49 -22.21 4.68
CA SER A 287 29.92 -23.39 4.02
C SER A 287 29.76 -23.13 2.52
N ILE A 288 29.31 -24.14 1.78
CA ILE A 288 28.95 -23.96 0.35
C ILE A 288 27.81 -22.95 0.19
N GLU A 289 26.89 -22.89 1.16
CA GLU A 289 25.74 -22.00 1.14
C GLU A 289 26.11 -20.57 1.58
N THR A 290 27.08 -20.44 2.50
CA THR A 290 27.55 -19.16 3.05
C THR A 290 29.05 -18.98 2.84
N PRO A 291 29.52 -18.81 1.59
CA PRO A 291 30.95 -18.77 1.30
C PRO A 291 31.59 -17.39 1.50
N LEU A 292 30.83 -16.30 1.51
CA LEU A 292 31.33 -14.92 1.47
C LEU A 292 31.65 -14.39 2.87
N PRO A 293 32.91 -14.13 3.22
CA PRO A 293 33.27 -13.60 4.52
C PRO A 293 32.91 -12.12 4.67
N VAL A 294 32.41 -11.76 5.85
CA VAL A 294 32.07 -10.38 6.24
C VAL A 294 32.56 -10.10 7.67
N ASN A 295 32.83 -8.84 7.97
CA ASN A 295 33.12 -8.36 9.32
C ASN A 295 31.90 -7.55 9.83
N VAL A 296 31.50 -7.80 11.06
CA VAL A 296 30.42 -7.06 11.73
C VAL A 296 30.91 -5.66 12.11
N LEU A 297 30.23 -4.64 11.61
CA LEU A 297 30.51 -3.24 11.93
C LEU A 297 29.62 -2.73 13.07
N GLU A 298 28.32 -3.06 13.00
CA GLU A 298 27.32 -2.63 13.98
C GLU A 298 26.37 -3.77 14.31
N VAL A 299 25.89 -3.79 15.56
CA VAL A 299 24.92 -4.75 16.07
C VAL A 299 23.79 -4.01 16.74
N SER A 300 22.56 -4.18 16.29
CA SER A 300 21.38 -3.54 16.81
C SER A 300 20.31 -4.56 17.19
N PRO A 301 19.84 -4.62 18.45
CA PRO A 301 18.75 -5.51 18.83
C PRO A 301 17.42 -5.05 18.21
N ARG A 302 16.65 -6.00 17.67
CA ARG A 302 15.33 -5.79 17.06
C ARG A 302 14.30 -6.78 17.61
N GLY A 303 14.14 -6.80 18.92
CA GLY A 303 13.24 -7.73 19.59
C GLY A 303 13.72 -9.18 19.52
N HIS A 304 13.27 -9.94 18.56
CA HIS A 304 13.58 -11.37 18.39
C HIS A 304 14.70 -11.68 17.40
N PHE A 305 15.39 -10.66 16.87
CA PHE A 305 16.54 -10.83 15.98
C PHE A 305 17.56 -9.71 16.18
N TRP A 306 18.76 -9.89 15.64
CA TRP A 306 19.82 -8.89 15.57
C TRP A 306 19.90 -8.35 14.14
N GLN A 307 19.84 -7.03 14.00
CA GLN A 307 20.16 -6.35 12.74
C GLN A 307 21.65 -6.00 12.77
N LEU A 308 22.40 -6.48 11.80
CA LEU A 308 23.82 -6.25 11.67
C LEU A 308 24.12 -5.41 10.45
N VAL A 309 25.00 -4.44 10.58
CA VAL A 309 25.69 -3.82 9.43
C VAL A 309 27.01 -4.52 9.27
N VAL A 310 27.28 -5.05 8.08
CA VAL A 310 28.49 -5.83 7.78
C VAL A 310 29.28 -5.25 6.61
N ALA A 311 30.58 -5.44 6.64
CA ALA A 311 31.48 -5.10 5.55
C ALA A 311 32.05 -6.36 4.90
N PRO A 312 32.11 -6.44 3.56
CA PRO A 312 32.73 -7.55 2.84
C PRO A 312 34.23 -7.66 3.14
N VAL A 313 34.76 -8.90 3.13
CA VAL A 313 36.17 -9.18 3.35
C VAL A 313 36.72 -9.98 2.19
N GLY A 314 37.56 -9.34 1.36
CA GLY A 314 38.21 -10.01 0.22
C GLY A 314 37.32 -10.15 -1.01
N TRP A 315 36.15 -9.51 -1.05
CA TRP A 315 35.27 -9.41 -2.21
C TRP A 315 34.65 -8.01 -2.32
N GLN A 316 34.22 -7.62 -3.51
CA GLN A 316 33.79 -6.24 -3.78
C GLN A 316 32.30 -6.08 -3.53
N ALA A 317 31.95 -5.34 -2.50
CA ALA A 317 30.62 -4.78 -2.27
C ALA A 317 30.71 -3.61 -1.29
N GLU A 318 29.66 -2.80 -1.23
CA GLU A 318 29.48 -1.82 -0.16
C GLU A 318 29.11 -2.51 1.16
N THR A 319 29.08 -1.76 2.24
CA THR A 319 28.52 -2.24 3.51
C THR A 319 27.02 -2.50 3.35
N PHE A 320 26.51 -3.54 3.95
CA PHE A 320 25.10 -3.92 3.82
C PHE A 320 24.52 -4.44 5.13
N THR A 321 23.21 -4.52 5.19
CA THR A 321 22.47 -4.94 6.37
C THR A 321 22.05 -6.40 6.26
N VAL A 322 22.20 -7.16 7.35
CA VAL A 322 21.73 -8.54 7.45
C VAL A 322 20.97 -8.77 8.75
N VAL A 323 20.14 -9.78 8.77
CA VAL A 323 19.41 -10.23 9.96
C VAL A 323 20.09 -11.50 10.49
N PHE A 324 20.36 -11.51 11.80
CA PHE A 324 20.93 -12.66 12.49
C PHE A 324 19.92 -13.14 13.54
N ASP A 325 19.79 -14.46 13.68
CA ASP A 325 18.83 -15.10 14.55
C ASP A 325 19.00 -14.67 16.03
N GLY A 326 17.93 -14.23 16.65
CA GLY A 326 17.93 -13.75 18.03
C GLY A 326 18.07 -14.83 19.09
N ASP A 327 17.79 -16.08 18.74
CA ASP A 327 17.98 -17.23 19.62
C ASP A 327 19.47 -17.60 19.79
N GLN A 328 20.32 -17.09 18.91
CA GLN A 328 21.76 -17.24 18.99
C GLN A 328 22.40 -16.10 19.80
N THR A 329 23.58 -16.36 20.37
CA THR A 329 24.36 -15.31 21.04
C THR A 329 24.65 -14.16 20.07
N ALA A 330 24.43 -12.92 20.51
CA ALA A 330 24.69 -11.73 19.70
C ALA A 330 26.11 -11.74 19.12
N PRO A 331 26.29 -11.49 17.83
CA PRO A 331 27.60 -11.29 17.26
C PRO A 331 28.28 -10.04 17.85
N LEU A 332 29.60 -10.10 17.95
CA LEU A 332 30.38 -8.98 18.44
C LEU A 332 30.84 -8.07 17.29
N ARG A 333 30.99 -6.79 17.57
CA ARG A 333 31.62 -5.87 16.61
C ARG A 333 33.05 -6.34 16.27
N GLY A 334 33.36 -6.44 14.99
CA GLY A 334 34.62 -6.99 14.47
C GLY A 334 34.62 -8.51 14.32
N GLU A 335 33.56 -9.22 14.75
CA GLU A 335 33.42 -10.66 14.53
C GLU A 335 33.33 -10.96 13.04
N ARG A 336 34.00 -12.04 12.60
CA ARG A 336 33.90 -12.54 11.24
C ARG A 336 32.73 -13.49 11.11
N LEU A 337 31.83 -13.19 10.18
CA LEU A 337 30.69 -14.03 9.77
C LEU A 337 30.82 -14.38 8.28
N PHE A 338 29.95 -15.25 7.80
CA PHE A 338 29.89 -15.68 6.42
C PHE A 338 28.45 -15.55 5.92
N VAL A 339 28.30 -15.08 4.67
CA VAL A 339 26.97 -14.85 4.09
C VAL A 339 26.76 -15.61 2.80
N GLY A 340 25.49 -15.93 2.52
CA GLY A 340 25.02 -16.55 1.30
C GLY A 340 23.95 -15.69 0.63
N LEU A 341 23.82 -15.79 -0.70
CA LEU A 341 22.99 -14.93 -1.53
C LEU A 341 21.96 -15.72 -2.37
N GLN A 342 21.53 -16.90 -1.88
CA GLN A 342 20.71 -17.84 -2.66
C GLN A 342 19.35 -17.27 -3.08
N GLN A 343 18.73 -16.41 -2.27
CA GLN A 343 17.39 -15.85 -2.53
C GLN A 343 17.42 -14.56 -3.35
N ALA A 344 18.51 -14.31 -4.06
CA ALA A 344 18.73 -13.08 -4.79
C ALA A 344 17.72 -12.88 -5.94
N ARG A 345 17.27 -11.63 -6.07
CA ARG A 345 16.53 -11.17 -7.24
C ARG A 345 17.47 -10.40 -8.15
N LEU A 346 17.45 -10.74 -9.43
CA LEU A 346 18.32 -10.13 -10.43
C LEU A 346 17.53 -9.18 -11.32
N TYR A 347 18.07 -7.98 -11.52
CA TYR A 347 17.50 -6.94 -12.37
C TYR A 347 18.48 -6.45 -13.41
N GLN A 348 17.96 -6.14 -14.59
CA GLN A 348 18.64 -5.35 -15.61
C GLN A 348 17.91 -4.01 -15.71
N GLY A 349 18.52 -2.96 -15.20
CA GLY A 349 17.83 -1.67 -15.04
C GLY A 349 16.60 -1.81 -14.13
N ASN A 350 15.42 -1.48 -14.63
CA ASN A 350 14.17 -1.57 -13.86
C ASN A 350 13.44 -2.92 -13.98
N MET A 351 13.89 -3.83 -14.83
CA MET A 351 13.19 -5.08 -15.13
C MET A 351 13.82 -6.30 -14.47
N PRO A 352 13.02 -7.17 -13.80
CA PRO A 352 13.54 -8.41 -13.24
C PRO A 352 13.91 -9.39 -14.35
N LEU A 353 14.97 -10.17 -14.17
CA LEU A 353 15.39 -11.20 -15.10
C LEU A 353 14.46 -12.41 -15.11
N ARG A 354 13.81 -12.72 -14.00
CA ARG A 354 12.73 -13.71 -13.96
C ARG A 354 11.43 -13.00 -14.33
N PRO A 355 10.72 -13.44 -15.39
CA PRO A 355 9.43 -12.86 -15.73
C PRO A 355 8.48 -13.00 -14.54
N VAL A 356 8.02 -11.88 -14.01
CA VAL A 356 6.88 -11.85 -13.09
C VAL A 356 5.65 -12.04 -13.97
N ALA A 357 4.83 -13.04 -13.67
CA ALA A 357 3.54 -13.18 -14.32
C ALA A 357 2.69 -11.98 -13.94
N PHE A 358 2.64 -10.97 -14.82
CA PHE A 358 1.64 -9.91 -14.68
C PHE A 358 0.28 -10.59 -14.79
N ALA A 359 -0.48 -10.61 -13.71
CA ALA A 359 -1.92 -10.75 -13.81
C ALA A 359 -2.44 -9.48 -14.50
N GLN A 360 -2.26 -9.41 -15.83
CA GLN A 360 -3.08 -8.53 -16.65
C GLN A 360 -4.49 -9.07 -16.49
N SER A 361 -5.34 -8.26 -15.89
CA SER A 361 -6.77 -8.46 -15.81
C SER A 361 -7.31 -8.88 -17.16
N ALA A 362 -7.87 -10.11 -17.22
CA ALA A 362 -8.85 -10.47 -18.23
C ALA A 362 -10.16 -9.75 -17.92
#